data_ce362994a7798645c27c7c740b5a12ee
#
_entry.id   ce362994a7798645c27c7c740b5a12ee
#
_cell.length_a   1.000
_cell.length_b   1.000
_cell.length_c   1.000
_cell.angle_alpha   90.00
_cell.angle_beta   90.00
_cell.angle_gamma   90.00
#
_symmetry.space_group_name_H-M   'P 1'
#
loop_
_entity.id
_entity.type
_entity.pdbx_description
1 polymer ?
#
loop_
_entity_poly.entity_id
_entity_poly.type
_entity_poly.pdbx_seq_one_letter_code
_entity_poly.pdbx_strand_id
1 'polypeptide(L)'
;MVIKRDGSKEEFNRNKIRDAVLKAFGITQNFSKTMDEDIYRAVTEITNSVVETEDQSIEDIQDQIEELLMDLGYHGVAKKYILYRKEREDIRNHATRDIEFIHNFVKSDNTANATIDDNSNVGTKGIGVLNAEIHKVDNKLTNTEWWESFVKKRDPNFNIKVMRNDFKTILYPHDSSSQVGEPYCMAASMYPFLLSGLEKLGGKSAVPKNLDSFCGIYVNLNFALASEIKGAVATPEFLMYMDYFCRKEWGNNYYLKPSVKITTDYCIKQKTIGSQIDQYFQQVTYSINQIAGARGMQSPFTNFSFFDKYFFEGMFGEFVFPDGTK
;
A
#
# COMPACT_ATOMS: atom_id res chain seq x y z
N MET A 1 -30.47 -34.11 0.43
CA MET A 1 -29.83 -33.09 -0.44
C MET A 1 -28.92 -32.23 0.40
N VAL A 2 -27.80 -31.75 -0.15
CA VAL A 2 -26.87 -30.84 0.56
C VAL A 2 -27.05 -29.40 0.04
N ILE A 3 -27.23 -28.49 0.94
CA ILE A 3 -27.33 -27.07 0.62
C ILE A 3 -25.92 -26.48 0.59
N LYS A 4 -25.51 -26.00 -0.58
CA LYS A 4 -24.25 -25.28 -0.74
C LYS A 4 -24.33 -23.86 -0.17
N ARG A 5 -23.17 -23.22 0.02
CA ARG A 5 -23.05 -21.85 0.54
C ARG A 5 -23.71 -20.78 -0.35
N ASP A 6 -23.84 -21.07 -1.64
CA ASP A 6 -24.55 -20.21 -2.61
C ASP A 6 -26.07 -20.47 -2.66
N GLY A 7 -26.57 -21.32 -1.76
CA GLY A 7 -27.98 -21.72 -1.69
C GLY A 7 -28.39 -22.81 -2.69
N SER A 8 -27.50 -23.22 -3.59
CA SER A 8 -27.79 -24.32 -4.51
C SER A 8 -27.81 -25.67 -3.81
N LYS A 9 -28.62 -26.62 -4.31
CA LYS A 9 -28.74 -27.96 -3.76
C LYS A 9 -27.98 -28.96 -4.62
N GLU A 10 -27.25 -29.87 -3.98
CA GLU A 10 -26.51 -30.95 -4.62
C GLU A 10 -26.82 -32.29 -3.91
N GLU A 11 -26.68 -33.40 -4.63
CA GLU A 11 -26.78 -34.72 -4.01
C GLU A 11 -25.66 -34.95 -3.00
N PHE A 12 -25.99 -35.64 -1.91
CA PHE A 12 -25.02 -36.02 -0.89
C PHE A 12 -23.97 -36.99 -1.48
N ASN A 13 -22.69 -36.64 -1.38
CA ASN A 13 -21.61 -37.38 -2.00
C ASN A 13 -20.51 -37.76 -1.00
N ARG A 14 -20.52 -39.03 -0.54
CA ARG A 14 -19.53 -39.57 0.40
C ARG A 14 -18.09 -39.51 -0.11
N ASN A 15 -17.87 -39.53 -1.42
CA ASN A 15 -16.53 -39.43 -1.98
C ASN A 15 -15.91 -38.05 -1.71
N LYS A 16 -16.73 -37.00 -1.75
CA LYS A 16 -16.23 -35.62 -1.39
C LYS A 16 -15.83 -35.54 0.08
N ILE A 17 -16.57 -36.19 0.97
CA ILE A 17 -16.25 -36.28 2.40
C ILE A 17 -14.94 -37.02 2.59
N ARG A 18 -14.83 -38.24 2.00
CA ARG A 18 -13.61 -39.02 2.05
C ARG A 18 -12.38 -38.24 1.59
N ASP A 19 -12.48 -37.53 0.46
CA ASP A 19 -11.37 -36.75 -0.10
C ASP A 19 -11.00 -35.59 0.81
N ALA A 20 -11.96 -34.97 1.51
CA ALA A 20 -11.70 -33.90 2.49
C ALA A 20 -10.98 -34.47 3.73
N VAL A 21 -11.42 -35.63 4.24
CA VAL A 21 -10.77 -36.29 5.38
C VAL A 21 -9.36 -36.75 5.03
N LEU A 22 -9.13 -37.34 3.83
CA LEU A 22 -7.79 -37.69 3.35
C LEU A 22 -6.83 -36.51 3.33
N LYS A 23 -7.27 -35.35 2.82
CA LYS A 23 -6.47 -34.12 2.82
C LYS A 23 -6.13 -33.66 4.23
N ALA A 24 -7.03 -33.83 5.20
CA ALA A 24 -6.75 -33.50 6.60
C ALA A 24 -5.63 -34.37 7.18
N PHE A 25 -5.55 -35.64 6.80
CA PHE A 25 -4.42 -36.53 7.12
C PHE A 25 -3.14 -36.21 6.34
N GLY A 26 -3.15 -35.24 5.42
CA GLY A 26 -2.02 -34.90 4.58
C GLY A 26 -1.76 -35.80 3.39
N ILE A 27 -2.78 -36.60 2.99
CA ILE A 27 -2.67 -37.54 1.90
C ILE A 27 -3.26 -36.94 0.64
N THR A 28 -2.44 -36.83 -0.39
CA THR A 28 -2.81 -36.31 -1.71
C THR A 28 -2.96 -37.40 -2.78
N GLN A 29 -2.64 -38.67 -2.41
CA GLN A 29 -2.73 -39.79 -3.30
C GLN A 29 -4.17 -40.41 -3.29
N ASN A 30 -4.48 -41.22 -4.31
CA ASN A 30 -5.75 -41.91 -4.40
C ASN A 30 -5.95 -42.85 -3.20
N PHE A 31 -7.16 -42.83 -2.66
CA PHE A 31 -7.57 -43.71 -1.59
C PHE A 31 -7.46 -45.18 -2.07
N SER A 32 -6.59 -45.93 -1.43
CA SER A 32 -6.38 -47.36 -1.77
C SER A 32 -6.07 -48.18 -0.54
N LYS A 33 -6.30 -49.53 -0.61
CA LYS A 33 -5.97 -50.46 0.46
C LYS A 33 -4.46 -50.62 0.73
N THR A 34 -3.60 -49.99 -0.07
CA THR A 34 -2.14 -49.98 0.14
C THR A 34 -1.69 -48.84 1.06
N MET A 35 -2.61 -48.03 1.56
CA MET A 35 -2.35 -47.01 2.56
C MET A 35 -2.09 -47.67 3.91
N ASP A 36 -1.58 -46.82 4.85
CA ASP A 36 -1.51 -47.18 6.25
C ASP A 36 -2.88 -47.65 6.74
N GLU A 37 -2.91 -48.85 7.38
CA GLU A 37 -4.14 -49.51 7.73
C GLU A 37 -4.99 -48.74 8.72
N ASP A 38 -4.33 -48.04 9.64
CA ASP A 38 -5.01 -47.23 10.67
C ASP A 38 -5.67 -45.98 10.02
N ILE A 39 -4.97 -45.34 9.09
CA ILE A 39 -5.52 -44.18 8.35
C ILE A 39 -6.66 -44.66 7.44
N TYR A 40 -6.49 -45.77 6.74
CA TYR A 40 -7.57 -46.35 5.89
C TYR A 40 -8.83 -46.61 6.70
N ARG A 41 -8.67 -47.21 7.89
CA ARG A 41 -9.78 -47.51 8.81
C ARG A 41 -10.44 -46.22 9.30
N ALA A 42 -9.65 -45.23 9.76
CA ALA A 42 -10.16 -43.96 10.24
C ALA A 42 -10.94 -43.20 9.15
N VAL A 43 -10.38 -43.07 7.95
CA VAL A 43 -11.05 -42.41 6.82
C VAL A 43 -12.34 -43.09 6.45
N THR A 44 -12.34 -44.41 6.45
CA THR A 44 -13.54 -45.23 6.14
C THR A 44 -14.62 -45.03 7.21
N GLU A 45 -14.24 -45.11 8.47
CA GLU A 45 -15.15 -44.94 9.61
C GLU A 45 -15.77 -43.57 9.63
N ILE A 46 -14.98 -42.49 9.53
CA ILE A 46 -15.46 -41.12 9.50
C ILE A 46 -16.42 -40.92 8.29
N THR A 47 -15.99 -41.34 7.10
CA THR A 47 -16.82 -41.18 5.89
C THR A 47 -18.19 -41.88 6.01
N ASN A 48 -18.25 -43.05 6.67
CA ASN A 48 -19.47 -43.79 6.83
C ASN A 48 -20.33 -43.28 8.00
N SER A 49 -19.74 -42.70 9.01
CA SER A 49 -20.42 -42.18 10.21
C SER A 49 -21.07 -40.80 10.00
N VAL A 50 -20.68 -40.07 8.96
CA VAL A 50 -21.38 -38.82 8.62
C VAL A 50 -22.83 -39.14 8.23
N VAL A 51 -23.75 -38.58 8.99
CA VAL A 51 -25.20 -38.79 8.84
C VAL A 51 -25.73 -37.82 7.76
N GLU A 52 -26.45 -38.40 6.79
CA GLU A 52 -27.19 -37.63 5.80
C GLU A 52 -28.54 -37.22 6.38
N THR A 53 -28.81 -35.96 6.48
CA THR A 53 -30.11 -35.40 6.87
C THR A 53 -30.73 -34.62 5.70
N GLU A 54 -32.04 -34.41 5.75
CA GLU A 54 -32.73 -33.66 4.71
C GLU A 54 -32.34 -32.17 4.81
N ASP A 55 -31.96 -31.60 3.67
CA ASP A 55 -31.55 -30.18 3.55
C ASP A 55 -30.36 -29.76 4.47
N GLN A 56 -29.41 -30.65 4.65
CA GLN A 56 -28.20 -30.44 5.43
C GLN A 56 -27.24 -29.42 4.76
N SER A 57 -26.67 -28.53 5.50
CA SER A 57 -25.66 -27.59 4.98
C SER A 57 -24.27 -28.25 4.86
N ILE A 58 -23.38 -27.63 4.07
CA ILE A 58 -21.97 -28.06 4.02
C ILE A 58 -21.31 -27.88 5.39
N GLU A 59 -21.70 -26.84 6.12
CA GLU A 59 -21.18 -26.55 7.46
C GLU A 59 -21.52 -27.68 8.43
N ASP A 60 -22.77 -28.16 8.44
CA ASP A 60 -23.19 -29.28 9.31
C ASP A 60 -22.39 -30.55 9.03
N ILE A 61 -22.08 -30.82 7.75
CA ILE A 61 -21.24 -31.94 7.37
C ILE A 61 -19.81 -31.78 7.89
N GLN A 62 -19.28 -30.58 7.80
CA GLN A 62 -17.94 -30.27 8.27
C GLN A 62 -17.82 -30.34 9.80
N ASP A 63 -18.85 -29.90 10.53
CA ASP A 63 -18.92 -30.00 11.99
C ASP A 63 -18.95 -31.48 12.41
N GLN A 64 -19.73 -32.33 11.76
CA GLN A 64 -19.72 -33.77 12.01
C GLN A 64 -18.33 -34.40 11.78
N ILE A 65 -17.61 -33.98 10.72
CA ILE A 65 -16.26 -34.50 10.46
C ILE A 65 -15.30 -34.06 11.58
N GLU A 66 -15.41 -32.86 12.06
CA GLU A 66 -14.59 -32.34 13.17
C GLU A 66 -14.84 -33.15 14.46
N GLU A 67 -16.08 -33.35 14.82
CA GLU A 67 -16.48 -34.16 15.99
C GLU A 67 -15.98 -35.61 15.87
N LEU A 68 -16.20 -36.26 14.74
CA LEU A 68 -15.74 -37.62 14.51
C LEU A 68 -14.21 -37.77 14.57
N LEU A 69 -13.46 -36.79 14.04
CA LEU A 69 -11.99 -36.76 14.15
C LEU A 69 -11.54 -36.64 15.62
N MET A 70 -12.25 -35.86 16.43
CA MET A 70 -11.94 -35.71 17.85
C MET A 70 -12.30 -36.98 18.65
N ASP A 71 -13.46 -37.54 18.42
CA ASP A 71 -13.96 -38.72 19.12
C ASP A 71 -13.10 -39.97 18.86
N LEU A 72 -12.57 -40.09 17.65
CA LEU A 72 -11.61 -41.13 17.27
C LEU A 72 -10.18 -40.89 17.74
N GLY A 73 -9.93 -39.78 18.47
CA GLY A 73 -8.63 -39.44 19.05
C GLY A 73 -7.64 -38.80 18.08
N TYR A 74 -8.06 -38.44 16.86
CA TYR A 74 -7.19 -37.75 15.87
C TYR A 74 -7.14 -36.23 16.06
N HIS A 75 -6.93 -35.79 17.29
CA HIS A 75 -6.94 -34.36 17.67
C HIS A 75 -5.99 -33.47 16.83
N GLY A 76 -4.82 -34.00 16.44
CA GLY A 76 -3.87 -33.27 15.58
C GLY A 76 -4.39 -33.06 14.16
N VAL A 77 -5.15 -34.02 13.63
CA VAL A 77 -5.80 -33.97 12.31
C VAL A 77 -7.02 -33.03 12.37
N ALA A 78 -7.84 -33.16 13.39
CA ALA A 78 -8.97 -32.28 13.66
C ALA A 78 -8.55 -30.81 13.70
N LYS A 79 -7.47 -30.51 14.46
CA LYS A 79 -6.92 -29.15 14.51
C LYS A 79 -6.50 -28.63 13.13
N LYS A 80 -5.83 -29.44 12.30
CA LYS A 80 -5.45 -29.03 10.93
C LYS A 80 -6.68 -28.79 10.05
N TYR A 81 -7.70 -29.64 10.19
CA TYR A 81 -8.95 -29.52 9.44
C TYR A 81 -9.68 -28.22 9.78
N ILE A 82 -9.84 -27.90 11.07
CA ILE A 82 -10.46 -26.67 11.56
C ILE A 82 -9.70 -25.43 11.06
N LEU A 83 -8.36 -25.43 11.17
CA LEU A 83 -7.54 -24.30 10.69
C LEU A 83 -7.67 -24.09 9.18
N TYR A 84 -7.64 -25.17 8.41
CA TYR A 84 -7.84 -25.11 6.96
C TYR A 84 -9.24 -24.59 6.58
N ARG A 85 -10.27 -25.06 7.29
CA ARG A 85 -11.65 -24.60 7.12
C ARG A 85 -11.75 -23.09 7.39
N LYS A 86 -11.15 -22.63 8.48
CA LYS A 86 -11.11 -21.22 8.85
C LYS A 86 -10.39 -20.38 7.80
N GLU A 87 -9.21 -20.80 7.36
CA GLU A 87 -8.47 -20.10 6.30
C GLU A 87 -9.31 -19.97 5.00
N ARG A 88 -10.00 -21.04 4.60
CA ARG A 88 -10.88 -20.99 3.43
C ARG A 88 -12.11 -20.09 3.61
N GLU A 89 -12.64 -20.03 4.81
CA GLU A 89 -13.72 -19.10 5.17
C GLU A 89 -13.22 -17.65 5.07
N ASP A 90 -12.08 -17.36 5.64
CA ASP A 90 -11.47 -16.02 5.61
C ASP A 90 -11.21 -15.56 4.17
N ILE A 91 -10.63 -16.42 3.32
CA ILE A 91 -10.42 -16.11 1.89
C ILE A 91 -11.76 -15.79 1.18
N ARG A 92 -12.81 -16.56 1.43
CA ARG A 92 -14.13 -16.29 0.83
C ARG A 92 -14.74 -14.97 1.32
N ASN A 93 -14.66 -14.72 2.60
CA ASN A 93 -15.18 -13.49 3.21
C ASN A 93 -14.47 -12.26 2.65
N HIS A 94 -13.15 -12.35 2.42
CA HIS A 94 -12.38 -11.30 1.74
C HIS A 94 -12.89 -11.05 0.32
N ALA A 95 -13.01 -12.11 -0.49
CA ALA A 95 -13.47 -11.97 -1.87
C ALA A 95 -14.90 -11.41 -1.96
N THR A 96 -15.81 -11.87 -1.09
CA THR A 96 -17.19 -11.35 -1.04
C THR A 96 -17.22 -9.89 -0.67
N ARG A 97 -16.43 -9.47 0.33
CA ARG A 97 -16.33 -8.08 0.77
C ARG A 97 -15.80 -7.18 -0.34
N ASP A 98 -14.77 -7.62 -1.06
CA ASP A 98 -14.17 -6.83 -2.14
C ASP A 98 -15.13 -6.67 -3.31
N ILE A 99 -15.90 -7.72 -3.64
CA ILE A 99 -16.95 -7.67 -4.66
C ILE A 99 -18.08 -6.72 -4.23
N GLU A 100 -18.54 -6.80 -2.98
CA GLU A 100 -19.54 -5.89 -2.44
C GLU A 100 -19.06 -4.43 -2.43
N PHE A 101 -17.81 -4.22 -2.05
CA PHE A 101 -17.18 -2.90 -2.10
C PHE A 101 -17.15 -2.34 -3.53
N ILE A 102 -16.68 -3.12 -4.51
CA ILE A 102 -16.64 -2.74 -5.93
C ILE A 102 -18.05 -2.40 -6.43
N HIS A 103 -19.01 -3.25 -6.10
CA HIS A 103 -20.40 -3.05 -6.52
C HIS A 103 -21.01 -1.77 -5.91
N ASN A 104 -20.76 -1.51 -4.63
CA ASN A 104 -21.21 -0.31 -3.96
C ASN A 104 -20.52 0.95 -4.49
N PHE A 105 -19.22 0.87 -4.77
CA PHE A 105 -18.45 1.95 -5.38
C PHE A 105 -18.97 2.32 -6.77
N VAL A 106 -19.23 1.32 -7.61
CA VAL A 106 -19.76 1.55 -8.99
C VAL A 106 -21.19 2.09 -8.98
N LYS A 107 -22.03 1.61 -8.06
CA LYS A 107 -23.45 2.05 -7.97
C LYS A 107 -23.64 3.36 -7.23
N SER A 108 -22.74 3.77 -6.37
CA SER A 108 -22.92 5.01 -5.60
C SER A 108 -22.75 6.22 -6.51
N ASP A 109 -23.79 7.04 -6.62
CA ASP A 109 -23.75 8.31 -7.33
C ASP A 109 -22.96 9.39 -6.58
N ASN A 110 -22.58 9.11 -5.34
CA ASN A 110 -21.94 10.05 -4.44
C ASN A 110 -20.66 9.46 -3.86
N THR A 111 -19.55 10.15 -4.04
CA THR A 111 -18.26 9.83 -3.39
C THR A 111 -18.34 9.85 -1.86
N ALA A 112 -19.32 10.54 -1.29
CA ALA A 112 -19.57 10.66 0.14
C ALA A 112 -19.97 9.36 0.86
N ASN A 113 -20.25 8.28 0.13
CA ASN A 113 -20.59 6.97 0.70
C ASN A 113 -19.47 5.94 0.61
N ALA A 114 -18.28 6.33 0.17
CA ALA A 114 -17.10 5.51 0.32
C ALA A 114 -16.75 5.47 1.82
N THR A 115 -17.09 4.40 2.49
CA THR A 115 -16.92 4.19 3.93
C THR A 115 -15.45 4.11 4.38
N ILE A 116 -14.50 4.37 3.47
CA ILE A 116 -13.07 4.26 3.70
C ILE A 116 -12.44 5.57 3.24
N ASP A 117 -12.02 6.38 4.20
CA ASP A 117 -11.22 7.61 4.06
C ASP A 117 -11.55 8.43 2.80
N ASP A 118 -12.67 9.17 2.85
CA ASP A 118 -13.02 10.15 1.83
C ASP A 118 -11.88 11.16 1.67
N ASN A 119 -11.04 10.93 0.67
CA ASN A 119 -10.06 11.91 0.31
C ASN A 119 -10.71 12.98 -0.56
N SER A 120 -10.97 14.14 0.02
CA SER A 120 -11.60 15.30 -0.65
C SER A 120 -10.83 15.76 -1.91
N ASN A 121 -9.62 15.30 -2.12
CA ASN A 121 -8.80 15.60 -3.30
C ASN A 121 -9.10 14.69 -4.50
N VAL A 122 -9.93 13.66 -4.35
CA VAL A 122 -10.31 12.75 -5.42
C VAL A 122 -11.69 13.13 -5.95
N GLY A 123 -11.73 13.95 -6.99
CA GLY A 123 -12.98 14.44 -7.58
C GLY A 123 -13.64 13.51 -8.62
N THR A 124 -13.03 12.37 -8.96
CA THR A 124 -13.51 11.50 -10.05
C THR A 124 -13.48 10.03 -9.67
N LYS A 125 -14.54 9.30 -10.04
CA LYS A 125 -14.61 7.84 -9.94
C LYS A 125 -13.90 7.21 -11.16
N GLY A 126 -12.60 7.06 -11.08
CA GLY A 126 -11.83 6.37 -12.10
C GLY A 126 -11.38 4.97 -11.63
N ILE A 127 -10.97 4.14 -12.59
CA ILE A 127 -10.46 2.79 -12.28
C ILE A 127 -9.21 2.83 -11.37
N GLY A 128 -8.41 3.90 -11.47
CA GLY A 128 -7.27 4.11 -10.59
C GLY A 128 -7.69 4.38 -9.13
N VAL A 129 -8.79 5.11 -8.93
CA VAL A 129 -9.36 5.35 -7.60
C VAL A 129 -9.90 4.06 -7.02
N LEU A 130 -10.66 3.28 -7.80
CA LEU A 130 -11.19 1.99 -7.39
C LEU A 130 -10.08 1.04 -6.94
N ASN A 131 -9.01 0.91 -7.72
CA ASN A 131 -7.87 0.08 -7.37
C ASN A 131 -7.18 0.56 -6.09
N ALA A 132 -7.01 1.87 -5.91
CA ALA A 132 -6.42 2.43 -4.70
C ALA A 132 -7.27 2.12 -3.46
N GLU A 133 -8.59 2.20 -3.56
CA GLU A 133 -9.49 1.90 -2.44
C GLU A 133 -9.50 0.40 -2.09
N ILE A 134 -9.47 -0.50 -3.09
CA ILE A 134 -9.30 -1.94 -2.84
C ILE A 134 -7.99 -2.21 -2.10
N HIS A 135 -6.88 -1.62 -2.56
CA HIS A 135 -5.59 -1.78 -1.90
C HIS A 135 -5.58 -1.26 -0.45
N LYS A 136 -6.32 -0.20 -0.14
CA LYS A 136 -6.44 0.29 1.25
C LYS A 136 -7.09 -0.76 2.16
N VAL A 137 -8.11 -1.46 1.68
CA VAL A 137 -8.77 -2.53 2.45
C VAL A 137 -7.80 -3.66 2.75
N ASP A 138 -7.09 -4.14 1.72
CA ASP A 138 -6.11 -5.22 1.86
C ASP A 138 -4.92 -4.81 2.75
N ASN A 139 -4.41 -3.60 2.57
CA ASN A 139 -3.32 -3.06 3.38
C ASN A 139 -3.69 -2.98 4.87
N LYS A 140 -4.93 -2.57 5.19
CA LYS A 140 -5.39 -2.47 6.57
C LYS A 140 -5.37 -3.83 7.27
N LEU A 141 -5.81 -4.88 6.58
CA LEU A 141 -5.78 -6.24 7.11
C LEU A 141 -4.34 -6.74 7.26
N THR A 142 -3.55 -6.62 6.20
CA THR A 142 -2.14 -7.04 6.19
C THR A 142 -1.34 -6.33 7.27
N ASN A 143 -1.54 -5.01 7.44
CA ASN A 143 -0.89 -4.25 8.51
C ASN A 143 -1.28 -4.76 9.90
N THR A 144 -2.56 -5.07 10.12
CA THR A 144 -3.01 -5.61 11.40
C THR A 144 -2.31 -6.93 11.72
N GLU A 145 -2.27 -7.85 10.77
CA GLU A 145 -1.60 -9.15 10.94
C GLU A 145 -0.08 -9.01 11.09
N TRP A 146 0.55 -8.14 10.30
CA TRP A 146 1.97 -7.88 10.37
C TRP A 146 2.39 -7.29 11.72
N TRP A 147 1.68 -6.27 12.19
CA TRP A 147 1.92 -5.66 13.51
C TRP A 147 1.70 -6.66 14.64
N GLU A 148 0.64 -7.47 14.57
CA GLU A 148 0.41 -8.53 15.54
C GLU A 148 1.58 -9.53 15.59
N SER A 149 2.05 -9.96 14.43
CA SER A 149 3.18 -10.90 14.35
C SER A 149 4.50 -10.26 14.85
N PHE A 150 4.77 -9.03 14.44
CA PHE A 150 6.00 -8.31 14.79
C PHE A 150 6.07 -7.98 16.28
N VAL A 151 4.99 -7.46 16.83
CA VAL A 151 4.93 -7.07 18.25
C VAL A 151 4.98 -8.30 19.14
N LYS A 152 4.24 -9.37 18.81
CA LYS A 152 4.26 -10.62 19.58
C LYS A 152 5.65 -11.28 19.63
N LYS A 153 6.47 -11.12 18.58
CA LYS A 153 7.84 -11.62 18.58
C LYS A 153 8.76 -10.84 19.51
N ARG A 154 8.54 -9.53 19.67
CA ARG A 154 9.38 -8.65 20.49
C ARG A 154 8.94 -8.58 21.94
N ASP A 155 7.64 -8.55 22.16
CA ASP A 155 7.03 -8.54 23.49
C ASP A 155 5.80 -9.45 23.51
N PRO A 156 5.95 -10.73 23.90
CA PRO A 156 4.84 -11.66 24.00
C PRO A 156 3.72 -11.24 24.94
N ASN A 157 4.02 -10.34 25.90
CA ASN A 157 3.06 -9.83 26.88
C ASN A 157 2.35 -8.56 26.41
N PHE A 158 2.76 -7.99 25.29
CA PHE A 158 2.14 -6.78 24.76
C PHE A 158 0.67 -7.03 24.40
N ASN A 159 -0.22 -6.18 24.92
CA ASN A 159 -1.63 -6.27 24.59
C ASN A 159 -1.90 -5.66 23.21
N ILE A 160 -1.96 -6.49 22.19
CA ILE A 160 -2.16 -6.09 20.80
C ILE A 160 -3.47 -5.32 20.57
N LYS A 161 -4.48 -5.53 21.44
CA LYS A 161 -5.74 -4.79 21.36
C LYS A 161 -5.55 -3.27 21.54
N VAL A 162 -4.42 -2.86 22.11
CA VAL A 162 -4.05 -1.44 22.24
C VAL A 162 -3.76 -0.81 20.86
N MET A 163 -3.33 -1.62 19.87
CA MET A 163 -3.00 -1.16 18.52
C MET A 163 -4.08 -1.42 17.47
N ARG A 164 -5.15 -2.13 17.82
CA ARG A 164 -6.24 -2.36 16.86
C ARG A 164 -7.02 -1.08 16.61
N ASN A 165 -7.31 -0.83 15.35
CA ASN A 165 -8.08 0.33 14.89
C ASN A 165 -9.59 0.12 15.17
N ASP A 166 -9.95 -0.15 16.41
CA ASP A 166 -11.32 -0.15 16.92
C ASP A 166 -11.49 0.98 17.94
N PHE A 167 -12.70 1.38 18.21
CA PHE A 167 -13.03 2.49 19.13
C PHE A 167 -12.54 2.31 20.58
N LYS A 168 -11.83 1.25 20.87
CA LYS A 168 -11.28 0.90 22.20
C LYS A 168 -9.76 0.94 22.25
N THR A 169 -9.08 1.36 21.17
CA THR A 169 -7.62 1.41 21.12
C THR A 169 -7.08 2.67 21.77
N ILE A 170 -5.98 2.52 22.53
CA ILE A 170 -5.23 3.63 23.12
C ILE A 170 -4.27 4.24 22.08
N LEU A 171 -3.74 3.42 21.16
CA LEU A 171 -2.84 3.83 20.08
C LEU A 171 -3.56 3.70 18.74
N TYR A 172 -3.70 4.81 18.06
CA TYR A 172 -4.30 4.89 16.74
C TYR A 172 -3.21 5.14 15.67
N PRO A 173 -2.86 4.14 14.84
CA PRO A 173 -1.98 4.36 13.69
C PRO A 173 -2.78 5.09 12.59
N HIS A 174 -2.46 6.36 12.38
CA HIS A 174 -3.08 7.15 11.32
C HIS A 174 -2.69 6.60 9.94
N ASP A 175 -3.65 6.58 9.02
CA ASP A 175 -3.46 6.14 7.62
C ASP A 175 -2.83 4.73 7.43
N SER A 176 -3.03 3.85 8.39
CA SER A 176 -2.50 2.47 8.37
C SER A 176 -3.00 1.63 7.18
N SER A 177 -4.06 2.07 6.50
CA SER A 177 -4.57 1.45 5.28
C SER A 177 -3.81 1.83 4.02
N SER A 178 -2.93 2.82 4.07
CA SER A 178 -2.29 3.37 2.88
C SER A 178 -1.09 2.55 2.41
N GLN A 179 -0.33 1.97 3.35
CA GLN A 179 0.90 1.20 3.07
C GLN A 179 1.09 0.08 4.09
N VAL A 180 1.88 -0.93 3.71
CA VAL A 180 2.25 -2.04 4.60
C VAL A 180 3.70 -1.88 5.03
N GLY A 181 3.91 -1.61 6.35
CA GLY A 181 5.25 -1.56 6.93
C GLY A 181 6.13 -0.38 6.51
N GLU A 182 5.59 0.60 5.80
CA GLU A 182 6.31 1.77 5.30
C GLU A 182 5.80 3.07 5.94
N PRO A 183 6.62 4.13 6.01
CA PRO A 183 6.16 5.43 6.50
C PRO A 183 5.17 6.05 5.52
N TYR A 184 4.11 6.64 6.05
CA TYR A 184 3.09 7.32 5.23
C TYR A 184 3.62 8.60 4.59
N CYS A 185 4.40 9.39 5.34
CA CYS A 185 5.05 10.61 4.87
C CYS A 185 6.55 10.56 5.14
N MET A 186 7.33 11.25 4.32
CA MET A 186 8.78 11.36 4.53
C MET A 186 9.30 12.75 4.15
N ALA A 187 10.46 13.08 4.71
CA ALA A 187 11.30 14.18 4.21
C ALA A 187 12.49 13.59 3.45
N ALA A 188 12.71 14.06 2.23
CA ALA A 188 13.79 13.59 1.37
C ALA A 188 14.83 14.69 1.18
N SER A 189 16.11 14.38 1.46
CA SER A 189 17.20 15.27 1.07
C SER A 189 17.47 15.17 -0.42
N MET A 190 17.67 16.30 -1.06
CA MET A 190 18.05 16.39 -2.47
C MET A 190 19.55 16.22 -2.70
N TYR A 191 20.38 16.32 -1.66
CA TYR A 191 21.84 16.33 -1.77
C TYR A 191 22.41 15.11 -2.52
N PRO A 192 22.00 13.87 -2.25
CA PRO A 192 22.50 12.71 -2.98
C PRO A 192 22.27 12.79 -4.50
N PHE A 193 21.12 13.36 -4.90
CA PHE A 193 20.77 13.50 -6.32
C PHE A 193 21.56 14.60 -7.04
N LEU A 194 22.03 15.58 -6.30
CA LEU A 194 22.91 16.63 -6.81
C LEU A 194 24.35 16.15 -6.98
N LEU A 195 24.74 15.11 -6.25
CA LEU A 195 26.08 14.48 -6.36
C LEU A 195 26.15 13.43 -7.45
N SER A 196 25.15 12.57 -7.54
CA SER A 196 25.19 11.36 -8.39
C SER A 196 24.13 11.31 -9.49
N GLY A 197 23.18 12.25 -9.49
CA GLY A 197 21.99 12.17 -10.33
C GLY A 197 20.96 11.18 -9.79
N LEU A 198 19.93 10.90 -10.59
CA LEU A 198 18.84 9.99 -10.25
C LEU A 198 19.02 8.67 -11.04
N GLU A 199 19.24 7.54 -10.34
CA GLU A 199 19.51 6.23 -10.96
C GLU A 199 18.35 5.24 -10.82
N LYS A 200 17.15 5.67 -10.50
CA LYS A 200 16.01 4.77 -10.27
C LYS A 200 14.98 4.83 -11.41
N LEU A 201 14.10 3.84 -11.46
CA LEU A 201 12.98 3.73 -12.39
C LEU A 201 13.37 3.50 -13.87
N GLY A 202 14.38 2.69 -14.10
CA GLY A 202 14.73 2.26 -15.46
C GLY A 202 15.49 3.29 -16.30
N GLY A 203 15.91 4.41 -15.68
CA GLY A 203 16.71 5.45 -16.31
C GLY A 203 17.76 6.03 -15.38
N LYS A 204 18.81 6.59 -15.98
CA LYS A 204 19.83 7.35 -15.27
C LYS A 204 19.75 8.81 -15.72
N SER A 205 19.44 9.70 -14.76
CA SER A 205 19.55 11.15 -14.99
C SER A 205 20.91 11.64 -14.51
N ALA A 206 21.60 12.41 -15.34
CA ALA A 206 22.87 13.00 -14.94
C ALA A 206 22.68 14.09 -13.86
N VAL A 207 23.76 14.43 -13.19
CA VAL A 207 23.79 15.55 -12.23
C VAL A 207 23.32 16.84 -12.91
N PRO A 208 22.42 17.64 -12.30
CA PRO A 208 21.94 18.89 -12.89
C PRO A 208 23.07 19.92 -12.96
N LYS A 209 23.19 20.58 -14.09
CA LYS A 209 24.24 21.58 -14.34
C LYS A 209 23.74 23.02 -14.31
N ASN A 210 22.46 23.23 -14.53
CA ASN A 210 21.77 24.50 -14.61
C ASN A 210 20.41 24.43 -13.94
N LEU A 211 19.76 25.58 -13.79
CA LEU A 211 18.47 25.71 -13.12
C LEU A 211 17.36 24.88 -13.78
N ASP A 212 17.32 24.83 -15.10
CA ASP A 212 16.35 24.05 -15.86
C ASP A 212 16.48 22.54 -15.57
N SER A 213 17.69 22.00 -15.66
CA SER A 213 17.95 20.59 -15.35
C SER A 213 17.72 20.25 -13.88
N PHE A 214 17.94 21.21 -12.97
CA PHE A 214 17.61 21.05 -11.55
C PHE A 214 16.10 20.97 -11.34
N CYS A 215 15.31 21.87 -11.93
CA CYS A 215 13.86 21.84 -11.85
C CYS A 215 13.30 20.51 -12.44
N GLY A 216 13.85 20.05 -13.55
CA GLY A 216 13.47 18.79 -14.17
C GLY A 216 13.76 17.56 -13.27
N ILE A 217 14.93 17.50 -12.67
CA ILE A 217 15.28 16.42 -11.73
C ILE A 217 14.40 16.46 -10.47
N TYR A 218 14.08 17.64 -9.98
CA TYR A 218 13.21 17.83 -8.84
C TYR A 218 11.80 17.26 -9.09
N VAL A 219 11.22 17.57 -10.25
CA VAL A 219 9.92 17.03 -10.64
C VAL A 219 9.96 15.52 -10.72
N ASN A 220 10.96 14.95 -11.40
CA ASN A 220 11.12 13.50 -11.53
C ASN A 220 11.31 12.81 -10.17
N LEU A 221 12.08 13.41 -9.27
CA LEU A 221 12.28 12.91 -7.92
C LEU A 221 10.97 12.88 -7.13
N ASN A 222 10.17 13.95 -7.20
CA ASN A 222 8.87 13.99 -6.53
C ASN A 222 7.92 12.91 -7.03
N PHE A 223 7.85 12.68 -8.36
CA PHE A 223 7.03 11.59 -8.89
C PHE A 223 7.56 10.21 -8.50
N ALA A 224 8.88 10.01 -8.50
CA ALA A 224 9.50 8.76 -8.09
C ALA A 224 9.19 8.45 -6.61
N LEU A 225 9.41 9.41 -5.72
CA LEU A 225 9.10 9.25 -4.29
C LEU A 225 7.61 9.13 -4.03
N ALA A 226 6.79 9.89 -4.75
CA ALA A 226 5.34 9.82 -4.62
C ALA A 226 4.73 8.51 -5.13
N SER A 227 5.43 7.73 -5.94
CA SER A 227 4.99 6.39 -6.32
C SER A 227 5.23 5.36 -5.22
N GLU A 228 6.22 5.58 -4.36
CA GLU A 228 6.56 4.71 -3.23
C GLU A 228 5.85 5.17 -1.94
N ILE A 229 5.78 6.49 -1.71
CA ILE A 229 5.20 7.07 -0.49
C ILE A 229 3.79 7.60 -0.76
N LYS A 230 2.79 7.09 -0.06
CA LYS A 230 1.37 7.44 -0.29
C LYS A 230 0.98 8.81 0.26
N GLY A 231 1.63 9.28 1.33
CA GLY A 231 1.43 10.60 1.90
C GLY A 231 2.28 11.68 1.25
N ALA A 232 2.70 12.65 2.03
CA ALA A 232 3.51 13.77 1.53
C ALA A 232 5.00 13.42 1.49
N VAL A 233 5.68 13.94 0.48
CA VAL A 233 7.14 13.94 0.38
C VAL A 233 7.62 15.37 0.55
N ALA A 234 8.17 15.70 1.72
CA ALA A 234 8.75 16.99 1.98
C ALA A 234 10.16 17.09 1.36
N THR A 235 10.43 18.20 0.70
CA THR A 235 11.73 18.51 0.11
C THR A 235 12.19 19.87 0.63
N PRO A 236 12.61 19.96 1.91
CA PRO A 236 12.85 21.24 2.58
C PRO A 236 13.97 22.08 1.95
N GLU A 237 14.90 21.43 1.27
CA GLU A 237 16.08 22.06 0.68
C GLU A 237 15.84 22.69 -0.71
N PHE A 238 14.65 22.53 -1.29
CA PHE A 238 14.38 22.95 -2.67
C PHE A 238 14.73 24.43 -2.93
N LEU A 239 14.30 25.34 -2.06
CA LEU A 239 14.55 26.76 -2.27
C LEU A 239 16.04 27.12 -2.12
N MET A 240 16.77 26.45 -1.26
CA MET A 240 18.22 26.61 -1.09
C MET A 240 18.96 26.23 -2.38
N TYR A 241 18.62 25.10 -2.98
CA TYR A 241 19.23 24.68 -4.26
C TYR A 241 18.77 25.54 -5.44
N MET A 242 17.52 26.00 -5.42
CA MET A 242 17.03 26.97 -6.40
C MET A 242 17.89 28.24 -6.39
N ASP A 243 18.17 28.80 -5.20
CA ASP A 243 19.04 29.95 -5.02
C ASP A 243 20.46 29.67 -5.52
N TYR A 244 21.02 28.50 -5.18
CA TYR A 244 22.35 28.09 -5.64
C TYR A 244 22.46 28.11 -7.17
N PHE A 245 21.50 27.51 -7.90
CA PHE A 245 21.50 27.52 -9.35
C PHE A 245 21.23 28.89 -9.95
N CYS A 246 20.39 29.73 -9.30
CA CYS A 246 20.22 31.12 -9.71
C CYS A 246 21.51 31.94 -9.59
N ARG A 247 22.25 31.76 -8.50
CA ARG A 247 23.58 32.41 -8.33
C ARG A 247 24.57 31.94 -9.38
N LYS A 248 24.54 30.66 -9.72
CA LYS A 248 25.42 30.08 -10.73
C LYS A 248 25.14 30.62 -12.13
N GLU A 249 23.88 30.90 -12.47
CA GLU A 249 23.50 31.43 -13.78
C GLU A 249 23.63 32.94 -13.90
N TRP A 250 23.24 33.68 -12.86
CA TRP A 250 23.10 35.13 -12.94
C TRP A 250 23.96 35.89 -11.93
N GLY A 251 24.78 35.22 -11.15
CA GLY A 251 25.67 35.77 -10.14
C GLY A 251 25.00 36.00 -8.78
N ASN A 252 25.82 36.19 -7.74
CA ASN A 252 25.39 36.19 -6.34
C ASN A 252 24.34 37.26 -6.01
N ASN A 253 24.25 38.35 -6.77
CA ASN A 253 23.34 39.45 -6.54
C ASN A 253 22.14 39.47 -7.49
N TYR A 254 21.79 38.34 -8.08
CA TYR A 254 20.71 38.23 -9.07
C TYR A 254 19.35 38.77 -8.53
N TYR A 255 19.07 38.54 -7.26
CA TYR A 255 17.83 38.96 -6.59
C TYR A 255 17.69 40.49 -6.48
N LEU A 256 18.79 41.26 -6.54
CA LEU A 256 18.77 42.73 -6.59
C LEU A 256 18.51 43.27 -8.01
N LYS A 257 18.52 42.39 -9.00
CA LYS A 257 18.42 42.74 -10.42
C LYS A 257 17.31 41.99 -11.17
N PRO A 258 16.10 41.89 -10.62
CA PRO A 258 15.05 41.07 -11.24
C PRO A 258 14.61 41.55 -12.62
N SER A 259 14.78 42.84 -12.92
CA SER A 259 14.39 43.46 -14.19
C SER A 259 15.48 43.43 -15.27
N VAL A 260 16.64 42.82 -14.99
CA VAL A 260 17.68 42.67 -16.00
C VAL A 260 17.22 41.71 -17.08
N LYS A 261 17.34 42.13 -18.33
CA LYS A 261 16.98 41.33 -19.49
C LYS A 261 18.03 40.24 -19.72
N ILE A 262 17.55 39.04 -19.96
CA ILE A 262 18.37 37.88 -20.29
C ILE A 262 18.04 37.40 -21.71
N THR A 263 19.06 36.97 -22.44
CA THR A 263 18.89 36.36 -23.74
C THR A 263 18.80 34.82 -23.53
N THR A 264 17.71 34.22 -23.98
CA THR A 264 17.59 32.77 -23.99
C THR A 264 17.57 32.29 -25.44
N ASP A 265 18.29 31.20 -25.73
CA ASP A 265 18.46 30.67 -27.09
C ASP A 265 17.14 30.26 -27.78
N TYR A 266 16.06 30.16 -27.04
CA TYR A 266 14.77 29.65 -27.52
C TYR A 266 13.61 30.65 -27.50
N CYS A 267 13.82 31.91 -27.10
CA CYS A 267 12.70 32.86 -26.99
C CYS A 267 12.88 34.11 -27.84
N ILE A 268 11.88 34.35 -28.72
CA ILE A 268 11.74 35.61 -29.48
C ILE A 268 11.45 36.84 -28.57
N LYS A 269 10.96 36.58 -27.33
CA LYS A 269 10.69 37.62 -26.33
C LYS A 269 11.81 37.69 -25.31
N GLN A 270 12.35 38.87 -25.14
CA GLN A 270 13.31 39.15 -24.04
C GLN A 270 12.63 38.88 -22.70
N LYS A 271 13.20 38.00 -21.91
CA LYS A 271 12.78 37.74 -20.53
C LYS A 271 13.68 38.49 -19.55
N THR A 272 13.16 38.72 -18.37
CA THR A 272 13.97 39.24 -17.24
C THR A 272 14.33 38.11 -16.30
N ILE A 273 15.32 38.27 -15.43
CA ILE A 273 15.71 37.29 -14.42
C ILE A 273 14.49 36.94 -13.57
N GLY A 274 13.74 37.91 -13.06
CA GLY A 274 12.53 37.64 -12.27
C GLY A 274 11.51 36.84 -13.03
N SER A 275 11.18 37.23 -14.27
CA SER A 275 10.20 36.48 -15.06
C SER A 275 10.65 35.05 -15.44
N GLN A 276 11.94 34.80 -15.50
CA GLN A 276 12.46 33.45 -15.74
C GLN A 276 12.36 32.60 -14.47
N ILE A 277 12.61 33.14 -13.31
CA ILE A 277 12.43 32.47 -12.02
C ILE A 277 10.95 32.11 -11.84
N ASP A 278 10.04 33.06 -12.07
CA ASP A 278 8.59 32.80 -12.02
C ASP A 278 8.18 31.69 -12.97
N GLN A 279 8.78 31.65 -14.18
CA GLN A 279 8.51 30.59 -15.15
C GLN A 279 8.97 29.21 -14.65
N TYR A 280 10.11 29.09 -13.98
CA TYR A 280 10.56 27.83 -13.40
C TYR A 280 9.67 27.37 -12.24
N PHE A 281 9.26 28.26 -11.35
CA PHE A 281 8.28 27.94 -10.31
C PHE A 281 6.95 27.47 -10.90
N GLN A 282 6.47 28.16 -11.93
CA GLN A 282 5.25 27.77 -12.63
C GLN A 282 5.39 26.38 -13.28
N GLN A 283 6.51 26.12 -13.95
CA GLN A 283 6.79 24.82 -14.58
C GLN A 283 6.81 23.69 -13.55
N VAL A 284 7.52 23.89 -12.44
CA VAL A 284 7.59 22.91 -11.35
C VAL A 284 6.19 22.64 -10.78
N THR A 285 5.46 23.73 -10.44
CA THR A 285 4.13 23.62 -9.86
C THR A 285 3.15 22.91 -10.80
N TYR A 286 3.12 23.26 -12.08
CA TYR A 286 2.23 22.63 -13.05
C TYR A 286 2.60 21.18 -13.30
N SER A 287 3.89 20.86 -13.33
CA SER A 287 4.35 19.49 -13.53
C SER A 287 3.96 18.60 -12.33
N ILE A 288 4.15 19.08 -11.10
CA ILE A 288 3.79 18.31 -9.89
C ILE A 288 2.26 18.21 -9.73
N ASN A 289 1.52 19.24 -10.11
CA ASN A 289 0.05 19.27 -10.02
C ASN A 289 -0.63 18.41 -11.11
N GLN A 290 -0.03 17.28 -11.47
CA GLN A 290 -0.59 16.31 -12.39
C GLN A 290 -1.07 15.08 -11.64
N ILE A 291 -2.16 14.49 -12.12
CA ILE A 291 -2.74 13.29 -11.54
C ILE A 291 -1.81 12.10 -11.79
N ALA A 292 -1.45 11.38 -10.72
CA ALA A 292 -0.63 10.19 -10.81
C ALA A 292 -1.47 8.93 -10.56
N GLY A 293 -1.48 8.00 -11.52
CA GLY A 293 -2.23 6.74 -11.40
C GLY A 293 -1.77 5.89 -10.22
N ALA A 294 -0.47 5.84 -9.93
CA ALA A 294 0.09 5.12 -8.80
C ALA A 294 -0.36 5.66 -7.42
N ARG A 295 -0.93 6.86 -7.39
CA ARG A 295 -1.44 7.51 -6.17
C ARG A 295 -2.98 7.54 -6.10
N GLY A 296 -3.66 6.65 -6.80
CA GLY A 296 -5.11 6.68 -6.83
C GLY A 296 -5.67 7.96 -7.47
N MET A 297 -5.05 8.46 -8.52
CA MET A 297 -5.45 9.66 -9.26
C MET A 297 -5.31 10.97 -8.47
N GLN A 298 -4.38 11.02 -7.53
CA GLN A 298 -4.00 12.25 -6.82
C GLN A 298 -2.67 12.81 -7.35
N SER A 299 -2.47 14.11 -7.26
CA SER A 299 -1.16 14.72 -7.50
C SER A 299 -0.20 14.38 -6.35
N PRO A 300 1.13 14.38 -6.59
CA PRO A 300 2.10 14.30 -5.52
C PRO A 300 1.91 15.41 -4.49
N PHE A 301 1.93 15.06 -3.19
CA PHE A 301 1.94 16.05 -2.12
C PHE A 301 3.39 16.37 -1.77
N THR A 302 3.75 17.63 -1.91
CA THR A 302 5.08 18.12 -1.54
C THR A 302 4.97 19.50 -0.88
N ASN A 303 6.06 19.95 -0.29
CA ASN A 303 6.15 21.29 0.29
C ASN A 303 7.49 21.95 -0.03
N PHE A 304 7.50 23.27 0.01
CA PHE A 304 8.68 24.10 0.08
C PHE A 304 8.80 24.64 1.50
N SER A 305 10.01 24.60 2.06
CA SER A 305 10.24 25.08 3.42
C SER A 305 10.84 26.48 3.38
N PHE A 306 10.27 27.37 4.21
CA PHE A 306 10.81 28.70 4.48
C PHE A 306 11.35 28.68 5.90
N PHE A 307 12.60 29.05 6.06
CA PHE A 307 13.28 29.06 7.34
C PHE A 307 13.55 30.50 7.80
N ASP A 308 13.41 30.76 9.09
CA ASP A 308 13.97 31.94 9.68
C ASP A 308 15.51 31.85 9.73
N LYS A 309 16.15 32.99 10.01
CA LYS A 309 17.60 33.06 10.01
C LYS A 309 18.25 32.07 10.97
N TYR A 310 17.71 31.93 12.17
CA TYR A 310 18.30 31.07 13.20
C TYR A 310 18.18 29.61 12.86
N PHE A 311 17.02 29.20 12.36
CA PHE A 311 16.80 27.81 11.93
C PHE A 311 17.65 27.48 10.71
N PHE A 312 17.73 28.40 9.74
CA PHE A 312 18.55 28.23 8.55
C PHE A 312 20.04 28.10 8.90
N GLU A 313 20.57 28.96 9.74
CA GLU A 313 21.96 28.89 10.19
C GLU A 313 22.26 27.61 10.97
N GLY A 314 21.34 27.16 11.83
CA GLY A 314 21.48 25.93 12.58
C GLY A 314 21.45 24.64 11.70
N MET A 315 20.63 24.64 10.66
CA MET A 315 20.50 23.49 9.75
C MET A 315 21.56 23.48 8.64
N PHE A 316 21.89 24.64 8.07
CA PHE A 316 22.66 24.75 6.84
C PHE A 316 23.91 25.62 6.97
N GLY A 317 24.24 26.17 8.14
CA GLY A 317 25.37 27.09 8.33
C GLY A 317 26.73 26.49 7.95
N GLU A 318 26.89 25.17 8.12
CA GLU A 318 28.09 24.44 7.70
C GLU A 318 27.90 23.66 6.40
N PHE A 319 26.77 23.88 5.69
CA PHE A 319 26.47 23.19 4.47
C PHE A 319 27.43 23.60 3.34
N VAL A 320 27.87 22.60 2.57
CA VAL A 320 28.75 22.79 1.42
C VAL A 320 28.06 22.23 0.18
N PHE A 321 27.87 23.05 -0.83
CA PHE A 321 27.33 22.60 -2.11
C PHE A 321 28.28 21.64 -2.84
N PRO A 322 27.78 20.86 -3.83
CA PRO A 322 28.58 19.87 -4.54
C PRO A 322 29.86 20.42 -5.20
N ASP A 323 29.90 21.70 -5.53
CA ASP A 323 31.06 22.38 -6.11
C ASP A 323 32.03 22.98 -5.07
N GLY A 324 31.78 22.74 -3.79
CA GLY A 324 32.61 23.24 -2.67
C GLY A 324 32.25 24.65 -2.20
N THR A 325 31.24 25.31 -2.77
CA THR A 325 30.78 26.63 -2.30
C THR A 325 29.94 26.49 -1.02
N LYS A 326 29.94 27.53 -0.18
CA LYS A 326 29.09 27.63 1.01
C LYS A 326 27.96 28.65 0.80
#